data_3afb68f808eafbce78b776483cb905d3
#
_entry.id   3afb68f808eafbce78b776483cb905d3
#
_cell.length_a   1.000
_cell.length_b   1.000
_cell.length_c   1.000
_cell.angle_alpha   90.00
_cell.angle_beta   90.00
_cell.angle_gamma   90.00
#
_symmetry.space_group_name_H-M   'P 1'
#
loop_
_entity.id
_entity.type
_entity.pdbx_description
1 polymer ?
#
loop_
_entity_poly.entity_id
_entity_poly.type
_entity_poly.pdbx_seq_one_letter_code
_entity_poly.pdbx_strand_id
1 'polypeptide(L)'
;MHCTVEICCGSYEDALVAYKGNADRIELTAALYMGGVTPSTACVTLVKRDTDFPVCVMIRPRGAGFCYSHAEFECMYEETRDLLNHGADGIVFGFLNPDFSINDEYTAKLVELVHANHKEAIMHRAFDCTSADTRALE
;
A
#
# COMPACT_ATOMS: atom_id res chain seq x y z
N MET A 1 -16.25 0.71 -22.18
CA MET A 1 -15.08 1.09 -21.33
C MET A 1 -15.37 0.51 -19.96
N HIS A 2 -14.60 -0.48 -19.48
CA HIS A 2 -14.75 -1.01 -18.12
C HIS A 2 -13.98 -0.10 -17.16
N CYS A 3 -14.64 0.38 -16.11
CA CYS A 3 -14.01 1.16 -15.04
C CYS A 3 -13.70 0.21 -13.90
N THR A 4 -12.45 0.14 -13.46
CA THR A 4 -12.05 -0.66 -12.30
C THR A 4 -12.53 0.01 -11.02
N VAL A 5 -13.30 -0.72 -10.20
CA VAL A 5 -13.78 -0.27 -8.89
C VAL A 5 -12.88 -0.86 -7.81
N GLU A 6 -12.11 -0.01 -7.14
CA GLU A 6 -11.29 -0.36 -5.99
C GLU A 6 -11.95 0.14 -4.70
N ILE A 7 -12.02 -0.72 -3.68
CA ILE A 7 -12.57 -0.38 -2.37
C ILE A 7 -11.46 -0.41 -1.31
N CYS A 8 -11.33 0.69 -0.56
CA CYS A 8 -10.45 0.75 0.59
C CYS A 8 -11.11 0.01 1.78
N CYS A 9 -10.44 -1.03 2.28
CA CYS A 9 -10.93 -1.92 3.33
C CYS A 9 -10.02 -1.84 4.56
N GLY A 10 -10.61 -1.63 5.75
CA GLY A 10 -9.87 -1.52 7.01
C GLY A 10 -9.80 -2.82 7.80
N SER A 11 -10.39 -3.90 7.28
CA SER A 11 -10.48 -5.18 7.97
C SER A 11 -10.71 -6.34 6.98
N TYR A 12 -10.53 -7.56 7.48
CA TYR A 12 -10.92 -8.77 6.74
C TYR A 12 -12.43 -8.79 6.44
N GLU A 13 -13.27 -8.35 7.38
CA GLU A 13 -14.72 -8.29 7.20
C GLU A 13 -15.13 -7.31 6.10
N ASP A 14 -14.51 -6.12 6.05
CA ASP A 14 -14.72 -5.14 4.98
C ASP A 14 -14.37 -5.74 3.60
N ALA A 15 -13.26 -6.48 3.53
CA ALA A 15 -12.84 -7.14 2.30
C ALA A 15 -13.88 -8.17 1.80
N LEU A 16 -14.48 -8.95 2.72
CA LEU A 16 -15.55 -9.88 2.36
C LEU A 16 -16.82 -9.16 1.88
N VAL A 17 -17.13 -8.00 2.47
CA VAL A 17 -18.26 -7.16 2.02
C VAL A 17 -17.98 -6.59 0.63
N ALA A 18 -16.78 -6.08 0.38
CA ALA A 18 -16.37 -5.57 -0.93
C ALA A 18 -16.44 -6.68 -2.00
N TYR A 19 -15.97 -7.88 -1.67
CA TYR A 19 -16.03 -9.05 -2.56
C TYR A 19 -17.47 -9.41 -2.93
N LYS A 20 -18.37 -9.49 -1.94
CA LYS A 20 -19.81 -9.75 -2.18
C LYS A 20 -20.48 -8.63 -2.99
N GLY A 21 -19.96 -7.41 -2.88
CA GLY A 21 -20.40 -6.24 -3.64
C GLY A 21 -19.86 -6.17 -5.07
N ASN A 22 -19.11 -7.18 -5.53
CA ASN A 22 -18.47 -7.25 -6.84
C ASN A 22 -17.49 -6.09 -7.10
N ALA A 23 -16.69 -5.70 -6.11
CA ALA A 23 -15.53 -4.86 -6.34
C ALA A 23 -14.54 -5.58 -7.26
N ASP A 24 -13.82 -4.83 -8.10
CA ASP A 24 -12.80 -5.41 -8.99
C ASP A 24 -11.49 -5.71 -8.24
N ARG A 25 -11.17 -4.90 -7.22
CA ARG A 25 -10.02 -5.09 -6.32
C ARG A 25 -10.20 -4.30 -5.01
N ILE A 26 -9.33 -4.54 -4.05
CA ILE A 26 -9.30 -3.75 -2.81
C ILE A 26 -7.92 -3.16 -2.52
N GLU A 27 -7.91 -2.04 -1.79
CA GLU A 27 -6.79 -1.57 -1.01
C GLU A 27 -7.02 -2.00 0.44
N LEU A 28 -6.20 -2.94 0.94
CA LEU A 28 -6.31 -3.47 2.29
C LEU A 28 -5.37 -2.73 3.24
N THR A 29 -5.93 -2.23 4.32
CA THR A 29 -5.22 -1.49 5.36
C THR A 29 -5.72 -1.89 6.75
N ALA A 30 -5.18 -1.30 7.79
CA ALA A 30 -5.72 -1.33 9.15
C ALA A 30 -5.88 0.10 9.67
N ALA A 31 -6.59 0.28 10.78
CA ALA A 31 -6.73 1.55 11.48
C ALA A 31 -7.07 2.74 10.55
N LEU A 32 -8.16 2.62 9.79
CA LEU A 32 -8.64 3.67 8.86
C LEU A 32 -8.80 5.04 9.52
N TYR A 33 -9.16 5.08 10.81
CA TYR A 33 -9.25 6.32 11.60
C TYR A 33 -7.92 7.08 11.74
N MET A 34 -6.78 6.40 11.51
CA MET A 34 -5.44 6.99 11.45
C MET A 34 -4.98 7.28 10.02
N GLY A 35 -5.86 7.06 9.04
CA GLY A 35 -5.56 7.20 7.62
C GLY A 35 -4.93 5.95 6.99
N GLY A 36 -5.06 4.80 7.63
CA GLY A 36 -4.54 3.52 7.19
C GLY A 36 -3.10 3.28 7.62
N VAL A 37 -2.83 2.07 8.11
CA VAL A 37 -1.48 1.54 8.41
C VAL A 37 -1.38 0.12 7.87
N THR A 38 -0.19 -0.47 7.89
CA THR A 38 0.07 -1.84 7.45
C THR A 38 -0.88 -2.82 8.16
N PRO A 39 -1.65 -3.64 7.42
CA PRO A 39 -2.47 -4.70 8.00
C PRO A 39 -1.60 -5.89 8.40
N SER A 40 -2.12 -6.78 9.26
CA SER A 40 -1.40 -8.02 9.59
C SER A 40 -1.34 -8.98 8.39
N THR A 41 -0.27 -9.76 8.30
CA THR A 41 -0.13 -10.84 7.31
C THR A 41 -1.26 -11.87 7.40
N ALA A 42 -1.77 -12.11 8.62
CA ALA A 42 -2.93 -12.98 8.84
C ALA A 42 -4.17 -12.44 8.11
N CYS A 43 -4.41 -11.13 8.16
CA CYS A 43 -5.54 -10.51 7.46
C CYS A 43 -5.41 -10.72 5.94
N VAL A 44 -4.24 -10.45 5.35
CA VAL A 44 -3.97 -10.67 3.92
C VAL A 44 -4.18 -12.15 3.55
N THR A 45 -3.61 -13.06 4.33
CA THR A 45 -3.76 -14.51 4.10
C THR A 45 -5.21 -14.96 4.09
N LEU A 46 -6.03 -14.47 5.04
CA LEU A 46 -7.45 -14.82 5.11
C LEU A 46 -8.24 -14.25 3.93
N VAL A 47 -7.97 -12.99 3.55
CA VAL A 47 -8.60 -12.39 2.37
C VAL A 47 -8.26 -13.20 1.12
N LYS A 48 -6.98 -13.52 0.89
CA LYS A 48 -6.55 -14.32 -0.29
C LYS A 48 -7.05 -15.76 -0.27
N ARG A 49 -7.32 -16.32 0.90
CA ARG A 49 -7.95 -17.66 1.01
C ARG A 49 -9.41 -17.67 0.58
N ASP A 50 -10.15 -16.62 0.94
CA ASP A 50 -11.62 -16.60 0.86
C ASP A 50 -12.15 -15.73 -0.29
N THR A 51 -11.26 -15.09 -1.04
CA THR A 51 -11.57 -14.28 -2.22
C THR A 51 -10.56 -14.53 -3.35
N ASP A 52 -10.94 -14.24 -4.58
CA ASP A 52 -10.08 -14.38 -5.77
C ASP A 52 -9.73 -13.05 -6.44
N PHE A 53 -10.19 -11.92 -5.88
CA PHE A 53 -9.87 -10.61 -6.44
C PHE A 53 -8.46 -10.11 -6.03
N PRO A 54 -7.88 -9.16 -6.77
CA PRO A 54 -6.60 -8.56 -6.44
C PRO A 54 -6.64 -7.78 -5.12
N VAL A 55 -5.57 -7.90 -4.33
CA VAL A 55 -5.41 -7.24 -3.04
C VAL A 55 -4.16 -6.35 -3.06
N CYS A 56 -4.35 -5.04 -3.09
CA CYS A 56 -3.29 -4.06 -2.88
C CYS A 56 -3.17 -3.79 -1.38
N VAL A 57 -1.96 -3.87 -0.83
CA VAL A 57 -1.75 -3.80 0.64
C VAL A 57 -0.98 -2.54 1.01
N MET A 58 -1.51 -1.80 1.99
CA MET A 58 -0.87 -0.62 2.54
C MET A 58 0.40 -0.98 3.31
N ILE A 59 1.50 -0.30 3.02
CA ILE A 59 2.72 -0.30 3.81
C ILE A 59 2.89 1.08 4.45
N ARG A 60 2.59 1.16 5.74
CA ARG A 60 2.66 2.38 6.54
C ARG A 60 2.76 2.02 8.02
N PRO A 61 3.91 2.23 8.67
CA PRO A 61 4.13 1.72 10.03
C PRO A 61 3.35 2.50 11.10
N ARG A 62 2.96 3.74 10.81
CA ARG A 62 2.29 4.63 11.75
C ARG A 62 1.47 5.72 11.07
N GLY A 63 0.55 6.32 11.81
CA GLY A 63 -0.06 7.61 11.46
C GLY A 63 0.97 8.75 11.42
N ALA A 64 0.52 9.94 11.05
CA ALA A 64 1.29 11.19 10.95
C ALA A 64 2.48 11.18 9.97
N GLY A 65 2.31 11.93 8.89
CA GLY A 65 3.35 12.20 7.89
C GLY A 65 3.85 10.99 7.10
N PHE A 66 4.75 11.26 6.18
CA PHE A 66 5.31 10.27 5.26
C PHE A 66 6.83 10.36 5.17
N CYS A 67 7.45 11.15 6.08
CA CYS A 67 8.89 11.20 6.23
C CYS A 67 9.30 10.18 7.30
N TYR A 68 10.07 9.18 6.92
CA TYR A 68 10.44 8.05 7.76
C TYR A 68 11.93 8.04 8.05
N SER A 69 12.29 7.54 9.23
CA SER A 69 13.68 7.24 9.56
C SER A 69 14.17 6.01 8.78
N HIS A 70 15.49 5.83 8.74
CA HIS A 70 16.07 4.64 8.10
C HIS A 70 15.55 3.34 8.76
N ALA A 71 15.43 3.31 10.08
CA ALA A 71 14.90 2.14 10.79
C ALA A 71 13.43 1.85 10.45
N GLU A 72 12.60 2.88 10.27
CA GLU A 72 11.23 2.70 9.80
C GLU A 72 11.19 2.17 8.37
N PHE A 73 12.05 2.69 7.49
CA PHE A 73 12.15 2.18 6.12
C PHE A 73 12.57 0.70 6.08
N GLU A 74 13.55 0.29 6.90
CA GLU A 74 13.96 -1.12 7.02
C GLU A 74 12.78 -2.02 7.42
N CYS A 75 11.99 -1.59 8.43
CA CYS A 75 10.76 -2.31 8.79
C CYS A 75 9.77 -2.40 7.63
N MET A 76 9.50 -1.28 6.94
CA MET A 76 8.57 -1.24 5.81
C MET A 76 9.03 -2.15 4.67
N TYR A 77 10.34 -2.23 4.44
CA TYR A 77 10.92 -3.07 3.40
C TYR A 77 10.73 -4.57 3.71
N GLU A 78 10.98 -4.99 4.96
CA GLU A 78 10.77 -6.37 5.40
C GLU A 78 9.27 -6.73 5.44
N GLU A 79 8.40 -5.83 5.93
CA GLU A 79 6.94 -6.01 5.87
C GLU A 79 6.45 -6.18 4.43
N THR A 80 6.99 -5.39 3.48
CA THR A 80 6.66 -5.54 2.06
C THR A 80 7.00 -6.94 1.56
N ARG A 81 8.21 -7.43 1.86
CA ARG A 81 8.64 -8.77 1.47
C ARG A 81 7.71 -9.85 2.02
N ASP A 82 7.36 -9.72 3.30
CA ASP A 82 6.50 -10.68 3.99
C ASP A 82 5.07 -10.68 3.40
N LEU A 83 4.49 -9.52 3.17
CA LEU A 83 3.15 -9.39 2.60
C LEU A 83 3.07 -9.87 1.14
N LEU A 84 4.11 -9.66 0.34
CA LEU A 84 4.21 -10.24 -1.01
C LEU A 84 4.22 -11.77 -0.95
N ASN A 85 4.95 -12.37 0.00
CA ASN A 85 4.97 -13.82 0.22
C ASN A 85 3.60 -14.36 0.70
N HIS A 86 2.78 -13.53 1.33
CA HIS A 86 1.42 -13.89 1.77
C HIS A 86 0.33 -13.58 0.73
N GLY A 87 0.72 -13.21 -0.49
CA GLY A 87 -0.19 -13.13 -1.63
C GLY A 87 -0.70 -11.72 -1.97
N ALA A 88 -0.09 -10.66 -1.45
CA ALA A 88 -0.38 -9.31 -1.92
C ALA A 88 -0.16 -9.20 -3.44
N ASP A 89 -1.09 -8.56 -4.15
CA ASP A 89 -1.03 -8.35 -5.60
C ASP A 89 -0.48 -6.97 -5.96
N GLY A 90 -0.51 -6.05 -5.02
CA GLY A 90 0.10 -4.73 -5.12
C GLY A 90 0.51 -4.22 -3.75
N ILE A 91 1.40 -3.24 -3.72
CA ILE A 91 1.88 -2.57 -2.52
C ILE A 91 1.62 -1.07 -2.65
N VAL A 92 0.97 -0.51 -1.64
CA VAL A 92 0.58 0.91 -1.57
C VAL A 92 1.46 1.61 -0.54
N PHE A 93 2.23 2.59 -0.96
CA PHE A 93 3.20 3.27 -0.10
C PHE A 93 3.49 4.70 -0.57
N GLY A 94 4.32 5.44 0.17
CA GLY A 94 4.83 6.75 -0.25
C GLY A 94 5.83 7.29 0.75
N PHE A 95 6.94 7.80 0.24
CA PHE A 95 8.06 8.33 1.03
C PHE A 95 8.32 9.78 0.67
N LEU A 96 8.37 10.65 1.66
CA LEU A 96 8.74 12.05 1.49
C LEU A 96 10.01 12.38 2.28
N ASN A 97 10.74 13.35 1.79
CA ASN A 97 11.81 14.01 2.50
C ASN A 97 11.24 15.08 3.46
N PRO A 98 12.06 15.64 4.39
CA PRO A 98 11.61 16.70 5.29
C PRO A 98 11.13 17.99 4.59
N ASP A 99 11.56 18.23 3.35
CA ASP A 99 11.14 19.33 2.51
C ASP A 99 9.89 19.04 1.64
N PHE A 100 9.24 17.91 1.89
CA PHE A 100 8.07 17.40 1.16
C PHE A 100 8.34 17.01 -0.30
N SER A 101 9.58 16.92 -0.73
CA SER A 101 9.91 16.24 -1.99
C SER A 101 9.78 14.73 -1.84
N ILE A 102 9.61 14.01 -2.96
CA ILE A 102 9.62 12.55 -2.95
C ILE A 102 11.01 12.04 -2.54
N ASN A 103 11.07 11.05 -1.69
CA ASN A 103 12.30 10.35 -1.36
C ASN A 103 12.57 9.29 -2.43
N ASP A 104 13.31 9.67 -3.46
CA ASP A 104 13.59 8.83 -4.63
C ASP A 104 14.31 7.54 -4.26
N GLU A 105 15.23 7.59 -3.29
CA GLU A 105 16.01 6.41 -2.87
C GLU A 105 15.13 5.32 -2.29
N TYR A 106 14.27 5.67 -1.32
CA TYR A 106 13.37 4.70 -0.68
C TYR A 106 12.28 4.24 -1.64
N THR A 107 11.77 5.17 -2.46
CA THR A 107 10.76 4.86 -3.48
C THR A 107 11.31 3.86 -4.49
N ALA A 108 12.49 4.11 -5.06
CA ALA A 108 13.10 3.21 -6.03
C ALA A 108 13.34 1.81 -5.45
N LYS A 109 13.91 1.72 -4.24
CA LYS A 109 14.17 0.43 -3.57
C LYS A 109 12.90 -0.40 -3.38
N LEU A 110 11.79 0.24 -2.98
CA LEU A 110 10.54 -0.48 -2.77
C LEU A 110 9.89 -0.88 -4.10
N VAL A 111 9.91 0.00 -5.09
CA VAL A 111 9.45 -0.30 -6.46
C VAL A 111 10.20 -1.49 -7.04
N GLU A 112 11.54 -1.52 -6.93
CA GLU A 112 12.38 -2.63 -7.41
C GLU A 112 11.96 -3.95 -6.74
N LEU A 113 11.78 -3.96 -5.42
CA LEU A 113 11.34 -5.15 -4.68
C LEU A 113 9.99 -5.66 -5.18
N VAL A 114 9.01 -4.76 -5.34
CA VAL A 114 7.65 -5.10 -5.76
C VAL A 114 7.64 -5.61 -7.20
N HIS A 115 8.32 -4.93 -8.11
CA HIS A 115 8.42 -5.33 -9.52
C HIS A 115 9.21 -6.63 -9.71
N ALA A 116 10.23 -6.90 -8.90
CA ALA A 116 10.93 -8.19 -8.92
C ALA A 116 10.01 -9.38 -8.58
N ASN A 117 8.90 -9.12 -7.88
CA ASN A 117 7.86 -10.10 -7.60
C ASN A 117 6.69 -10.07 -8.61
N HIS A 118 6.81 -9.32 -9.71
CA HIS A 118 5.77 -9.13 -10.73
C HIS A 118 4.45 -8.59 -10.16
N LYS A 119 4.54 -7.65 -9.20
CA LYS A 119 3.40 -7.01 -8.54
C LYS A 119 3.36 -5.51 -8.80
N GLU A 120 2.21 -4.87 -8.48
CA GLU A 120 2.00 -3.44 -8.69
C GLU A 120 2.58 -2.62 -7.54
N ALA A 121 3.33 -1.56 -7.87
CA ALA A 121 3.79 -0.55 -6.92
C ALA A 121 2.92 0.72 -7.08
N ILE A 122 2.25 1.13 -6.01
CA ILE A 122 1.24 2.18 -6.04
C ILE A 122 1.62 3.27 -5.04
N MET A 123 1.74 4.52 -5.50
CA MET A 123 1.93 5.64 -4.60
C MET A 123 0.58 6.10 -4.04
N HIS A 124 0.49 6.20 -2.72
CA HIS A 124 -0.70 6.70 -2.04
C HIS A 124 -0.71 8.25 -1.94
N ARG A 125 -1.64 8.80 -1.18
CA ARG A 125 -1.84 10.25 -0.98
C ARG A 125 -0.64 11.03 -0.40
N ALA A 126 0.50 10.42 -0.11
CA ALA A 126 1.73 11.16 0.16
C ALA A 126 2.05 12.11 -0.99
N PHE A 127 1.68 11.73 -2.22
CA PHE A 127 1.77 12.58 -3.39
C PHE A 127 1.07 13.94 -3.21
N ASP A 128 -0.12 13.96 -2.58
CA ASP A 128 -0.89 15.18 -2.34
C ASP A 128 -0.20 16.14 -1.35
N CYS A 129 0.79 15.64 -0.60
CA CYS A 129 1.58 16.42 0.34
C CYS A 129 2.84 17.00 -0.29
N THR A 130 3.18 16.62 -1.53
CA THR A 130 4.32 17.19 -2.25
C THR A 130 4.04 18.65 -2.59
N SER A 131 5.09 19.48 -2.64
CA SER A 131 4.95 20.79 -3.29
C SER A 131 4.44 20.51 -4.71
N ALA A 132 3.34 21.14 -5.12
CA ALA A 132 2.64 20.90 -6.39
C ALA A 132 3.52 21.20 -7.62
N ASP A 133 4.59 20.46 -7.77
CA ASP A 133 5.58 20.58 -8.82
C ASP A 133 5.41 19.37 -9.75
N THR A 134 5.22 19.64 -11.03
CA THR A 134 5.16 18.63 -12.09
C THR A 134 6.35 17.67 -12.07
N ARG A 135 7.47 18.07 -11.46
CA ARG A 135 8.65 17.19 -11.24
C ARG A 135 8.37 15.95 -10.39
N ALA A 136 7.31 15.95 -9.59
CA ALA A 136 6.91 14.77 -8.83
C ALA A 136 6.22 13.69 -9.71
N LEU A 137 5.93 14.00 -10.98
CA LEU A 137 5.34 13.09 -11.97
C LEU A 137 6.38 12.55 -12.97
N GLU A 138 7.60 13.09 -12.95
CA GLU A 138 8.72 12.64 -13.80
C GLU A 138 9.57 11.57 -13.10
#